data_f7725e3fc0782d74b70bf794202b475a
#
_entry.id   f7725e3fc0782d74b70bf794202b475a
#
_cell.length_a   1.000
_cell.length_b   1.000
_cell.length_c   1.000
_cell.angle_alpha   90.00
_cell.angle_beta   90.00
_cell.angle_gamma   90.00
#
_symmetry.space_group_name_H-M   'P 1'
#
loop_
_entity.id
_entity.type
_entity.pdbx_description
1 polymer ?
#
loop_
_entity_poly.entity_id
_entity_poly.type
_entity_poly.pdbx_seq_one_letter_code
_entity_poly.pdbx_strand_id
1 'polypeptide(L)'
;KKVVKDFSRLAIGPEVIEETGNSLMLHDLSDPGELPQRKCVRRMHLLVRSMHADAMDSLQVDGDSLSRDVIDRDLDVDRLYLMVAKQYNMLLKDRKVSERIGVDVFEGMNLMLAARLIERIGDHAEKIAHLASEARDDQLDRETIEELNDLSRKALHILDEAVDSLFKRDIEEANSVIDQGGKLVEECEEKRPDQKTEGYSGVLQNSILDSI
;
A
#
# COMPACT_ATOMS: atom_id res chain seq x y z
N LYS A 1 -23.26 12.78 14.34
CA LYS A 1 -22.81 12.21 13.07
C LYS A 1 -21.29 12.19 12.95
N LYS A 2 -20.57 13.33 13.19
CA LYS A 2 -19.12 13.37 13.12
C LYS A 2 -18.47 12.28 13.99
N VAL A 3 -18.87 12.18 15.26
CA VAL A 3 -18.38 11.16 16.21
C VAL A 3 -18.60 9.73 15.68
N VAL A 4 -19.72 9.44 15.02
CA VAL A 4 -19.99 8.10 14.46
C VAL A 4 -19.10 7.81 13.24
N LYS A 5 -18.89 8.82 12.40
CA LYS A 5 -17.95 8.71 11.27
C LYS A 5 -16.51 8.52 11.75
N ASP A 6 -16.10 9.30 12.74
CA ASP A 6 -14.77 9.18 13.34
C ASP A 6 -14.60 7.79 13.98
N PHE A 7 -15.63 7.28 14.65
CA PHE A 7 -15.64 5.91 15.17
C PHE A 7 -15.56 4.85 14.07
N SER A 8 -16.36 4.98 12.98
CA SER A 8 -16.31 4.01 11.87
C SER A 8 -14.95 3.99 11.17
N ARG A 9 -14.26 5.12 11.11
CA ARG A 9 -12.88 5.18 10.58
C ARG A 9 -11.86 4.45 11.46
N LEU A 10 -12.05 4.44 12.77
CA LEU A 10 -11.16 3.77 13.73
C LEU A 10 -11.52 2.30 13.96
N ALA A 11 -12.76 1.90 13.68
CA ALA A 11 -13.24 0.54 13.91
C ALA A 11 -13.03 -0.33 12.66
N ILE A 12 -12.62 -1.58 12.88
CA ILE A 12 -12.47 -2.57 11.80
C ILE A 12 -13.84 -3.15 11.47
N GLY A 13 -14.32 -2.91 10.27
CA GLY A 13 -15.55 -3.51 9.71
C GLY A 13 -16.71 -2.54 9.50
N PRO A 14 -17.07 -1.65 10.45
CA PRO A 14 -18.20 -0.76 10.24
C PRO A 14 -17.90 0.28 9.14
N GLU A 15 -18.73 0.29 8.10
CA GLU A 15 -18.71 1.28 7.03
C GLU A 15 -20.04 2.04 6.99
N VAL A 16 -19.97 3.36 6.74
CA VAL A 16 -21.16 4.18 6.52
C VAL A 16 -21.67 3.93 5.12
N ILE A 17 -22.79 3.20 4.99
CA ILE A 17 -23.41 2.89 3.68
C ILE A 17 -24.50 3.88 3.30
N GLU A 18 -25.10 4.56 4.28
CA GLU A 18 -26.14 5.55 4.04
C GLU A 18 -26.08 6.67 5.09
N GLU A 19 -26.25 7.91 4.63
CA GLU A 19 -26.34 9.09 5.48
C GLU A 19 -27.56 9.94 5.07
N THR A 20 -28.40 10.23 6.06
CA THR A 20 -29.52 11.18 5.90
C THR A 20 -29.35 12.38 6.84
N GLY A 21 -30.27 13.34 6.82
CA GLY A 21 -30.25 14.47 7.74
C GLY A 21 -30.14 14.07 9.22
N ASN A 22 -30.78 12.96 9.62
CA ASN A 22 -30.91 12.56 11.03
C ASN A 22 -30.37 11.17 11.35
N SER A 23 -29.94 10.37 10.38
CA SER A 23 -29.48 8.99 10.57
C SER A 23 -28.18 8.71 9.83
N LEU A 24 -27.45 7.69 10.32
CA LEU A 24 -26.34 7.04 9.66
C LEU A 24 -26.60 5.53 9.71
N MET A 25 -26.47 4.87 8.57
CA MET A 25 -26.52 3.41 8.51
C MET A 25 -25.10 2.88 8.39
N LEU A 26 -24.72 2.02 9.33
CA LEU A 26 -23.43 1.34 9.33
C LEU A 26 -23.64 -0.12 8.90
N HIS A 27 -22.76 -0.62 8.04
CA HIS A 27 -22.69 -2.02 7.68
C HIS A 27 -21.35 -2.59 8.15
N ASP A 28 -21.36 -3.76 8.79
CA ASP A 28 -20.14 -4.43 9.23
C ASP A 28 -19.59 -5.30 8.08
N LEU A 29 -18.59 -4.79 7.39
CA LEU A 29 -17.90 -5.51 6.31
C LEU A 29 -16.86 -6.51 6.83
N SER A 30 -16.71 -6.66 8.15
CA SER A 30 -15.75 -7.61 8.71
C SER A 30 -16.17 -9.08 8.56
N ASP A 31 -17.43 -9.34 8.20
CA ASP A 31 -17.86 -10.68 7.83
C ASP A 31 -17.15 -11.12 6.54
N PRO A 32 -16.41 -12.25 6.55
CA PRO A 32 -15.71 -12.76 5.37
C PRO A 32 -16.66 -13.06 4.18
N GLY A 33 -17.97 -13.20 4.41
CA GLY A 33 -18.96 -13.35 3.35
C GLY A 33 -19.19 -12.07 2.56
N GLU A 34 -19.07 -10.91 3.19
CA GLU A 34 -19.27 -9.60 2.56
C GLU A 34 -18.02 -9.16 1.79
N LEU A 35 -16.86 -9.18 2.44
CA LEU A 35 -15.58 -8.81 1.85
C LEU A 35 -14.51 -9.86 2.13
N PRO A 36 -14.41 -10.95 1.33
CA PRO A 36 -13.43 -12.02 1.52
C PRO A 36 -11.99 -11.53 1.48
N GLN A 37 -11.08 -12.21 2.22
CA GLN A 37 -9.65 -11.89 2.29
C GLN A 37 -9.01 -11.63 0.92
N ARG A 38 -9.30 -12.46 -0.08
CA ARG A 38 -8.77 -12.28 -1.44
C ARG A 38 -9.15 -10.92 -2.04
N LYS A 39 -10.39 -10.46 -1.80
CA LYS A 39 -10.84 -9.14 -2.27
C LYS A 39 -10.18 -8.00 -1.49
N CYS A 40 -9.99 -8.18 -0.16
CA CYS A 40 -9.25 -7.20 0.64
C CYS A 40 -7.84 -7.01 0.10
N VAL A 41 -7.09 -8.10 -0.10
CA VAL A 41 -5.71 -8.03 -0.61
C VAL A 41 -5.63 -7.38 -2.00
N ARG A 42 -6.56 -7.73 -2.91
CA ARG A 42 -6.63 -7.06 -4.23
C ARG A 42 -6.94 -5.56 -4.12
N ARG A 43 -7.83 -5.19 -3.20
CA ARG A 43 -8.16 -3.77 -2.97
C ARG A 43 -6.98 -3.01 -2.37
N MET A 44 -6.27 -3.62 -1.41
CA MET A 44 -5.02 -3.07 -0.85
C MET A 44 -3.99 -2.83 -1.95
N HIS A 45 -3.74 -3.84 -2.81
CA HIS A 45 -2.81 -3.72 -3.93
C HIS A 45 -3.13 -2.52 -4.84
N LEU A 46 -4.39 -2.40 -5.29
CA LEU A 46 -4.80 -1.29 -6.16
C LEU A 46 -4.65 0.07 -5.48
N LEU A 47 -5.00 0.14 -4.19
CA LEU A 47 -4.90 1.37 -3.40
C LEU A 47 -3.44 1.79 -3.21
N VAL A 48 -2.59 0.88 -2.76
CA VAL A 48 -1.17 1.13 -2.51
C VAL A 48 -0.43 1.48 -3.82
N ARG A 49 -0.76 0.78 -4.93
CA ARG A 49 -0.22 1.10 -6.24
C ARG A 49 -0.53 2.54 -6.67
N SER A 50 -1.78 2.98 -6.46
CA SER A 50 -2.19 4.36 -6.73
C SER A 50 -1.51 5.34 -5.78
N MET A 51 -1.46 5.03 -4.48
CA MET A 51 -0.80 5.88 -3.48
C MET A 51 0.67 6.11 -3.81
N HIS A 52 1.40 5.04 -4.19
CA HIS A 52 2.81 5.15 -4.53
C HIS A 52 3.05 6.00 -5.80
N ALA A 53 2.23 5.81 -6.83
CA ALA A 53 2.31 6.64 -8.03
C ALA A 53 2.04 8.12 -7.72
N ASP A 54 0.97 8.41 -6.98
CA ASP A 54 0.59 9.76 -6.57
C ASP A 54 1.65 10.40 -5.64
N ALA A 55 2.28 9.61 -4.76
CA ALA A 55 3.36 10.07 -3.90
C ALA A 55 4.58 10.51 -4.71
N MET A 56 4.95 9.76 -5.73
CA MET A 56 6.03 10.14 -6.65
C MET A 56 5.67 11.38 -7.48
N ASP A 57 4.44 11.46 -7.97
CA ASP A 57 3.95 12.63 -8.70
C ASP A 57 3.92 13.89 -7.82
N SER A 58 3.73 13.74 -6.50
CA SER A 58 3.74 14.85 -5.55
C SER A 58 5.11 15.49 -5.33
N LEU A 59 6.20 14.86 -5.78
CA LEU A 59 7.54 15.46 -5.80
C LEU A 59 7.69 16.60 -6.80
N GLN A 60 6.72 16.77 -7.70
CA GLN A 60 6.69 17.86 -8.67
C GLN A 60 6.05 19.12 -8.05
N VAL A 61 6.22 20.25 -8.73
CA VAL A 61 5.65 21.56 -8.31
C VAL A 61 4.13 21.44 -8.11
N ASP A 62 3.60 22.04 -7.04
CA ASP A 62 2.18 22.00 -6.63
C ASP A 62 1.65 20.64 -6.09
N GLY A 63 2.53 19.75 -5.63
CA GLY A 63 2.16 18.42 -5.11
C GLY A 63 1.43 18.37 -3.76
N ASP A 64 1.28 19.47 -3.03
CA ASP A 64 0.76 19.51 -1.65
C ASP A 64 -0.63 18.86 -1.46
N SER A 65 -1.54 19.03 -2.42
CA SER A 65 -2.87 18.40 -2.33
C SER A 65 -2.80 16.90 -2.55
N LEU A 66 -1.91 16.45 -3.44
CA LEU A 66 -1.70 15.04 -3.75
C LEU A 66 -1.02 14.32 -2.59
N SER A 67 0.00 14.94 -1.97
CA SER A 67 0.64 14.40 -0.76
C SER A 67 -0.36 14.16 0.38
N ARG A 68 -1.26 15.13 0.65
CA ARG A 68 -2.29 14.97 1.68
C ARG A 68 -3.27 13.84 1.37
N ASP A 69 -3.67 13.72 0.11
CA ASP A 69 -4.57 12.64 -0.32
C ASP A 69 -3.92 11.26 -0.15
N VAL A 70 -2.62 11.11 -0.43
CA VAL A 70 -1.87 9.88 -0.18
C VAL A 70 -1.86 9.55 1.31
N ILE A 71 -1.51 10.52 2.17
CA ILE A 71 -1.48 10.34 3.64
C ILE A 71 -2.86 9.95 4.18
N ASP A 72 -3.93 10.57 3.69
CA ASP A 72 -5.29 10.24 4.12
C ASP A 72 -5.72 8.82 3.71
N ARG A 73 -5.24 8.31 2.56
CA ARG A 73 -5.55 6.96 2.05
C ARG A 73 -4.83 5.85 2.80
N ASP A 74 -3.74 6.13 3.48
CA ASP A 74 -2.99 5.13 4.24
C ASP A 74 -3.85 4.48 5.33
N LEU A 75 -4.69 5.24 6.01
CA LEU A 75 -5.67 4.72 6.97
C LEU A 75 -6.63 3.67 6.36
N ASP A 76 -6.95 3.77 5.07
CA ASP A 76 -7.80 2.79 4.41
C ASP A 76 -7.04 1.48 4.12
N VAL A 77 -5.74 1.57 3.83
CA VAL A 77 -4.85 0.39 3.69
C VAL A 77 -4.74 -0.33 5.02
N ASP A 78 -4.46 0.37 6.11
CA ASP A 78 -4.40 -0.15 7.48
C ASP A 78 -5.67 -0.91 7.87
N ARG A 79 -6.82 -0.31 7.60
CA ARG A 79 -8.12 -0.93 7.89
C ARG A 79 -8.34 -2.21 7.12
N LEU A 80 -7.95 -2.26 5.84
CA LEU A 80 -8.04 -3.45 5.02
C LEU A 80 -7.08 -4.54 5.53
N TYR A 81 -5.84 -4.19 5.90
CA TYR A 81 -4.90 -5.12 6.52
C TYR A 81 -5.45 -5.73 7.80
N LEU A 82 -5.96 -4.89 8.72
CA LEU A 82 -6.56 -5.36 9.97
C LEU A 82 -7.78 -6.25 9.72
N MET A 83 -8.56 -6.00 8.66
CA MET A 83 -9.66 -6.86 8.26
C MET A 83 -9.18 -8.24 7.79
N VAL A 84 -8.11 -8.30 6.98
CA VAL A 84 -7.48 -9.56 6.57
C VAL A 84 -6.98 -10.34 7.79
N ALA A 85 -6.30 -9.67 8.73
CA ALA A 85 -5.82 -10.27 9.97
C ALA A 85 -6.98 -10.81 10.85
N LYS A 86 -8.06 -10.05 10.98
CA LYS A 86 -9.27 -10.48 11.70
C LYS A 86 -9.87 -11.75 11.08
N GLN A 87 -10.01 -11.79 9.76
CA GLN A 87 -10.55 -12.94 9.05
C GLN A 87 -9.64 -14.17 9.18
N TYR A 88 -8.32 -14.00 9.11
CA TYR A 88 -7.37 -15.09 9.39
C TYR A 88 -7.57 -15.67 10.80
N ASN A 89 -7.71 -14.80 11.82
CA ASN A 89 -8.00 -15.25 13.18
C ASN A 89 -9.34 -16.00 13.29
N MET A 90 -10.34 -15.65 12.48
CA MET A 90 -11.60 -16.39 12.40
C MET A 90 -11.41 -17.78 11.78
N LEU A 91 -10.60 -17.90 10.72
CA LEU A 91 -10.24 -19.20 10.11
C LEU A 91 -9.56 -20.14 11.10
N LEU A 92 -8.70 -19.61 11.98
CA LEU A 92 -8.02 -20.40 13.01
C LEU A 92 -8.99 -20.92 14.10
N LYS A 93 -10.08 -20.21 14.35
CA LYS A 93 -11.03 -20.52 15.44
C LYS A 93 -12.19 -21.40 15.02
N ASP A 94 -12.63 -21.29 13.77
CA ASP A 94 -13.85 -21.97 13.30
C ASP A 94 -13.68 -22.48 11.86
N ARG A 95 -13.63 -23.82 11.74
CA ARG A 95 -13.56 -24.52 10.46
C ARG A 95 -14.73 -24.19 9.51
N LYS A 96 -15.90 -23.87 10.05
CA LYS A 96 -17.07 -23.51 9.24
C LYS A 96 -16.85 -22.20 8.46
N VAL A 97 -15.99 -21.31 8.97
CA VAL A 97 -15.60 -20.10 8.25
C VAL A 97 -14.86 -20.47 6.97
N SER A 98 -13.88 -21.40 7.05
CA SER A 98 -13.14 -21.91 5.88
C SER A 98 -14.07 -22.49 4.82
N GLU A 99 -15.02 -23.34 5.23
CA GLU A 99 -16.01 -23.95 4.33
C GLU A 99 -16.91 -22.90 3.64
N ARG A 100 -17.29 -21.85 4.40
CA ARG A 100 -18.18 -20.79 3.89
C ARG A 100 -17.50 -19.87 2.87
N ILE A 101 -16.23 -19.54 3.06
CA ILE A 101 -15.52 -18.56 2.22
C ILE A 101 -14.60 -19.20 1.18
N GLY A 102 -14.42 -20.52 1.21
CA GLY A 102 -13.58 -21.26 0.28
C GLY A 102 -12.08 -20.95 0.39
N VAL A 103 -11.64 -20.53 1.57
CA VAL A 103 -10.22 -20.25 1.89
C VAL A 103 -9.81 -21.13 3.06
N ASP A 104 -8.78 -21.97 2.88
CA ASP A 104 -8.24 -22.75 3.98
C ASP A 104 -7.27 -21.92 4.85
N VAL A 105 -6.88 -22.48 5.98
CA VAL A 105 -6.00 -21.79 6.95
C VAL A 105 -4.63 -21.45 6.33
N PHE A 106 -4.10 -22.33 5.48
CA PHE A 106 -2.80 -22.11 4.85
C PHE A 106 -2.85 -20.98 3.83
N GLU A 107 -3.88 -20.96 2.99
CA GLU A 107 -4.12 -19.86 2.07
C GLU A 107 -4.40 -18.54 2.81
N GLY A 108 -5.21 -18.60 3.89
CA GLY A 108 -5.49 -17.45 4.74
C GLY A 108 -4.23 -16.85 5.37
N MET A 109 -3.26 -17.70 5.75
CA MET A 109 -1.96 -17.27 6.23
C MET A 109 -1.16 -16.55 5.13
N ASN A 110 -1.09 -17.14 3.93
CA ASN A 110 -0.37 -16.53 2.81
C ASN A 110 -0.96 -15.17 2.42
N LEU A 111 -2.29 -15.05 2.40
CA LEU A 111 -2.97 -13.78 2.14
C LEU A 111 -2.70 -12.75 3.22
N MET A 112 -2.62 -13.17 4.50
CA MET A 112 -2.26 -12.26 5.60
C MET A 112 -0.82 -11.77 5.49
N LEU A 113 0.13 -12.67 5.14
CA LEU A 113 1.53 -12.27 4.93
C LEU A 113 1.67 -11.30 3.74
N ALA A 114 0.98 -11.58 2.63
CA ALA A 114 0.96 -10.68 1.47
C ALA A 114 0.35 -9.32 1.83
N ALA A 115 -0.77 -9.30 2.57
CA ALA A 115 -1.40 -8.07 3.03
C ALA A 115 -0.45 -7.21 3.87
N ARG A 116 0.33 -7.84 4.77
CA ARG A 116 1.33 -7.11 5.56
C ARG A 116 2.44 -6.49 4.73
N LEU A 117 2.90 -7.19 3.68
CA LEU A 117 3.91 -6.63 2.78
C LEU A 117 3.35 -5.49 1.93
N ILE A 118 2.09 -5.60 1.49
CA ILE A 118 1.41 -4.54 0.74
C ILE A 118 1.19 -3.31 1.63
N GLU A 119 0.78 -3.49 2.89
CA GLU A 119 0.64 -2.38 3.84
C GLU A 119 1.97 -1.63 4.01
N ARG A 120 3.09 -2.33 4.17
CA ARG A 120 4.41 -1.69 4.24
C ARG A 120 4.76 -0.88 3.00
N ILE A 121 4.32 -1.28 1.81
CA ILE A 121 4.49 -0.48 0.60
C ILE A 121 3.61 0.78 0.69
N GLY A 122 2.43 0.70 1.32
CA GLY A 122 1.59 1.86 1.66
C GLY A 122 2.32 2.85 2.58
N ASP A 123 2.90 2.35 3.68
CA ASP A 123 3.73 3.15 4.61
C ASP A 123 4.87 3.87 3.88
N HIS A 124 5.51 3.20 2.91
CA HIS A 124 6.55 3.81 2.08
C HIS A 124 6.02 4.90 1.17
N ALA A 125 4.83 4.71 0.58
CA ALA A 125 4.17 5.75 -0.22
C ALA A 125 3.79 6.97 0.63
N GLU A 126 3.25 6.74 1.84
CA GLU A 126 2.98 7.81 2.82
C GLU A 126 4.26 8.57 3.17
N LYS A 127 5.36 7.85 3.45
CA LYS A 127 6.67 8.45 3.74
C LYS A 127 7.16 9.34 2.58
N ILE A 128 7.05 8.90 1.33
CA ILE A 128 7.41 9.71 0.16
C ILE A 128 6.54 10.97 0.11
N ALA A 129 5.23 10.85 0.34
CA ALA A 129 4.31 11.98 0.34
C ALA A 129 4.65 13.00 1.46
N HIS A 130 5.03 12.55 2.64
CA HIS A 130 5.54 13.43 3.71
C HIS A 130 6.81 14.16 3.28
N LEU A 131 7.78 13.44 2.72
CA LEU A 131 9.01 14.04 2.22
C LEU A 131 8.74 15.07 1.11
N ALA A 132 7.82 14.78 0.20
CA ALA A 132 7.41 15.71 -0.85
C ALA A 132 6.76 16.98 -0.28
N SER A 133 5.91 16.86 0.76
CA SER A 133 5.26 18.00 1.40
C SER A 133 6.24 18.88 2.21
N GLU A 134 7.36 18.33 2.66
CA GLU A 134 8.42 19.04 3.38
C GLU A 134 9.48 19.61 2.43
N ALA A 135 9.58 19.07 1.21
CA ALA A 135 10.52 19.53 0.20
C ALA A 135 10.15 20.96 -0.26
N ARG A 136 11.17 21.80 -0.43
CA ARG A 136 11.03 23.13 -1.06
C ARG A 136 11.33 23.01 -2.55
N ASP A 137 10.80 23.92 -3.36
CA ASP A 137 10.79 23.90 -4.82
C ASP A 137 12.12 23.61 -5.54
N ASP A 138 13.27 23.73 -4.85
CA ASP A 138 14.61 23.59 -5.44
C ASP A 138 15.43 22.43 -4.87
N GLN A 139 14.82 21.41 -4.25
CA GLN A 139 15.61 20.41 -3.50
C GLN A 139 16.04 19.19 -4.32
N LEU A 140 15.25 18.81 -5.33
CA LEU A 140 15.61 17.78 -6.31
C LEU A 140 15.54 18.41 -7.71
N ASP A 141 16.58 18.17 -8.51
CA ASP A 141 16.54 18.58 -9.90
C ASP A 141 15.61 17.65 -10.71
N ARG A 142 15.22 18.14 -11.88
CA ARG A 142 14.26 17.43 -12.74
C ARG A 142 14.79 16.07 -13.20
N GLU A 143 16.10 15.96 -13.47
CA GLU A 143 16.71 14.72 -13.94
C GLU A 143 16.63 13.65 -12.84
N THR A 144 16.96 14.01 -11.60
CA THR A 144 16.83 13.13 -10.42
C THR A 144 15.37 12.66 -10.22
N ILE A 145 14.38 13.57 -10.34
CA ILE A 145 12.97 13.20 -10.22
C ILE A 145 12.56 12.23 -11.34
N GLU A 146 13.00 12.44 -12.57
CA GLU A 146 12.71 11.54 -13.70
C GLU A 146 13.32 10.15 -13.49
N GLU A 147 14.55 10.06 -12.96
CA GLU A 147 15.21 8.80 -12.61
C GLU A 147 14.46 8.04 -11.49
N LEU A 148 14.11 8.73 -10.40
CA LEU A 148 13.33 8.14 -9.30
C LEU A 148 11.97 7.64 -9.76
N ASN A 149 11.29 8.39 -10.63
CA ASN A 149 10.03 7.96 -11.24
C ASN A 149 10.18 6.71 -12.12
N ASP A 150 11.31 6.55 -12.81
CA ASP A 150 11.58 5.34 -13.60
C ASP A 150 11.74 4.11 -12.71
N LEU A 151 12.52 4.22 -11.63
CA LEU A 151 12.69 3.16 -10.64
C LEU A 151 11.36 2.80 -9.97
N SER A 152 10.58 3.80 -9.57
CA SER A 152 9.25 3.61 -8.99
C SER A 152 8.30 2.86 -9.94
N ARG A 153 8.27 3.21 -11.23
CA ARG A 153 7.45 2.48 -12.21
C ARG A 153 7.86 1.00 -12.35
N LYS A 154 9.16 0.71 -12.29
CA LYS A 154 9.68 -0.67 -12.28
C LYS A 154 9.23 -1.41 -11.03
N ALA A 155 9.33 -0.78 -9.85
CA ALA A 155 8.88 -1.35 -8.58
C ALA A 155 7.38 -1.67 -8.60
N LEU A 156 6.55 -0.74 -9.08
CA LEU A 156 5.11 -0.97 -9.23
C LEU A 156 4.76 -2.08 -10.22
N HIS A 157 5.53 -2.23 -11.29
CA HIS A 157 5.37 -3.34 -12.24
C HIS A 157 5.67 -4.68 -11.57
N ILE A 158 6.77 -4.76 -10.82
CA ILE A 158 7.15 -5.95 -10.04
C ILE A 158 6.08 -6.28 -8.99
N LEU A 159 5.51 -5.29 -8.32
CA LEU A 159 4.40 -5.47 -7.39
C LEU A 159 3.15 -6.05 -8.09
N ASP A 160 2.80 -5.53 -9.26
CA ASP A 160 1.67 -6.04 -10.05
C ASP A 160 1.86 -7.52 -10.40
N GLU A 161 3.03 -7.90 -10.92
CA GLU A 161 3.37 -9.28 -11.25
C GLU A 161 3.44 -10.19 -10.00
N ALA A 162 3.98 -9.69 -8.89
CA ALA A 162 4.03 -10.44 -7.63
C ALA A 162 2.63 -10.79 -7.11
N VAL A 163 1.73 -9.81 -7.09
CA VAL A 163 0.35 -10.03 -6.66
C VAL A 163 -0.39 -10.96 -7.63
N ASP A 164 -0.17 -10.80 -8.92
CA ASP A 164 -0.77 -11.66 -9.94
C ASP A 164 -0.29 -13.10 -9.82
N SER A 165 1.03 -13.35 -9.66
CA SER A 165 1.61 -14.69 -9.47
C SER A 165 1.03 -15.38 -8.21
N LEU A 166 0.84 -14.63 -7.11
CA LEU A 166 0.20 -15.13 -5.89
C LEU A 166 -1.22 -15.64 -6.17
N PHE A 167 -2.04 -14.85 -6.87
CA PHE A 167 -3.44 -15.21 -7.14
C PHE A 167 -3.60 -16.31 -8.20
N LYS A 168 -2.70 -16.34 -9.18
CA LYS A 168 -2.63 -17.41 -10.19
C LYS A 168 -1.98 -18.69 -9.66
N ARG A 169 -1.25 -18.59 -8.52
CA ARG A 169 -0.37 -19.66 -7.98
C ARG A 169 0.70 -20.09 -8.98
N ASP A 170 1.23 -19.11 -9.72
CA ASP A 170 2.24 -19.33 -10.76
C ASP A 170 3.64 -19.21 -10.14
N ILE A 171 4.30 -20.38 -9.99
CA ILE A 171 5.63 -20.45 -9.38
C ILE A 171 6.71 -19.90 -10.31
N GLU A 172 6.56 -20.07 -11.62
CA GLU A 172 7.55 -19.59 -12.60
C GLU A 172 7.51 -18.06 -12.66
N GLU A 173 6.31 -17.46 -12.72
CA GLU A 173 6.12 -16.02 -12.64
C GLU A 173 6.65 -15.46 -11.29
N ALA A 174 6.39 -16.13 -10.17
CA ALA A 174 6.89 -15.71 -8.86
C ALA A 174 8.42 -15.70 -8.77
N ASN A 175 9.10 -16.73 -9.33
CA ASN A 175 10.56 -16.76 -9.38
C ASN A 175 11.13 -15.64 -10.28
N SER A 176 10.50 -15.38 -11.42
CA SER A 176 10.89 -14.27 -12.30
C SER A 176 10.79 -12.92 -11.59
N VAL A 177 9.74 -12.72 -10.80
CA VAL A 177 9.52 -11.50 -10.00
C VAL A 177 10.64 -11.33 -8.94
N ILE A 178 11.06 -12.40 -8.28
CA ILE A 178 12.17 -12.36 -7.32
C ILE A 178 13.47 -11.91 -7.99
N ASP A 179 13.77 -12.45 -9.18
CA ASP A 179 14.97 -12.07 -9.93
C ASP A 179 14.91 -10.62 -10.43
N GLN A 180 13.74 -10.14 -10.84
CA GLN A 180 13.52 -8.74 -11.24
C GLN A 180 13.69 -7.81 -10.03
N GLY A 181 13.14 -8.16 -8.88
CA GLY A 181 13.29 -7.39 -7.64
C GLY A 181 14.75 -7.26 -7.23
N GLY A 182 15.52 -8.34 -7.29
CA GLY A 182 16.96 -8.30 -7.02
C GLY A 182 17.72 -7.32 -7.89
N LYS A 183 17.44 -7.31 -9.20
CA LYS A 183 18.04 -6.37 -10.16
C LYS A 183 17.64 -4.92 -9.89
N LEU A 184 16.38 -4.69 -9.53
CA LEU A 184 15.92 -3.34 -9.20
C LEU A 184 16.61 -2.80 -7.94
N VAL A 185 16.81 -3.64 -6.92
CA VAL A 185 17.57 -3.25 -5.72
C VAL A 185 19.00 -2.84 -6.08
N GLU A 186 19.69 -3.62 -6.93
CA GLU A 186 21.04 -3.28 -7.42
C GLU A 186 21.03 -1.93 -8.16
N GLU A 187 20.05 -1.70 -9.04
CA GLU A 187 19.90 -0.43 -9.76
C GLU A 187 19.64 0.76 -8.82
N CYS A 188 18.81 0.58 -7.77
CA CYS A 188 18.58 1.61 -6.75
C CYS A 188 19.89 1.95 -5.98
N GLU A 189 20.68 0.93 -5.63
CA GLU A 189 21.96 1.15 -4.95
C GLU A 189 22.98 1.91 -5.82
N GLU A 190 23.03 1.63 -7.14
CA GLU A 190 23.87 2.35 -8.08
C GLU A 190 23.50 3.84 -8.23
N LYS A 191 22.22 4.18 -8.01
CA LYS A 191 21.70 5.54 -8.10
C LYS A 191 21.80 6.32 -6.79
N ARG A 192 22.32 5.72 -5.73
CA ARG A 192 22.53 6.44 -4.46
C ARG A 192 23.54 7.55 -4.63
N PRO A 193 23.25 8.78 -4.16
CA PRO A 193 24.20 9.86 -4.17
C PRO A 193 25.43 9.52 -3.31
N ASP A 194 26.60 9.93 -3.76
CA ASP A 194 27.83 9.79 -2.97
C ASP A 194 27.67 10.43 -1.59
N GLN A 195 28.19 9.77 -0.53
CA GLN A 195 28.14 10.29 0.85
C GLN A 195 28.74 11.69 1.03
N LYS A 196 29.44 12.21 0.01
CA LYS A 196 30.00 13.57 -0.04
C LYS A 196 28.99 14.62 -0.53
N THR A 197 27.84 14.23 -1.03
CA THR A 197 26.76 15.15 -1.40
C THR A 197 26.05 15.55 -0.11
N GLU A 198 26.73 16.32 0.75
CA GLU A 198 26.21 16.87 1.99
C GLU A 198 25.20 17.97 1.67
N GLY A 199 23.93 17.59 1.60
CA GLY A 199 22.82 18.52 1.44
C GLY A 199 21.49 17.82 1.67
N TYR A 200 20.45 18.60 1.92
CA TYR A 200 19.09 18.08 2.11
C TYR A 200 18.62 17.27 0.89
N SER A 201 19.03 17.65 -0.32
CA SER A 201 18.73 16.93 -1.57
C SER A 201 19.23 15.48 -1.56
N GLY A 202 20.48 15.22 -1.14
CA GLY A 202 21.01 13.87 -1.07
C GLY A 202 20.32 13.00 -0.01
N VAL A 203 19.94 13.59 1.14
CA VAL A 203 19.16 12.90 2.18
C VAL A 203 17.76 12.55 1.68
N LEU A 204 17.12 13.47 0.99
CA LEU A 204 15.81 13.28 0.39
C LEU A 204 15.83 12.17 -0.67
N GLN A 205 16.79 12.22 -1.60
CA GLN A 205 16.96 11.19 -2.63
C GLN A 205 17.18 9.79 -2.02
N ASN A 206 18.08 9.66 -1.02
CA ASN A 206 18.31 8.41 -0.32
C ASN A 206 17.03 7.90 0.37
N SER A 207 16.29 8.79 1.03
CA SER A 207 15.04 8.40 1.71
C SER A 207 13.95 7.92 0.76
N ILE A 208 13.89 8.47 -0.46
CA ILE A 208 12.98 8.02 -1.51
C ILE A 208 13.46 6.68 -2.07
N LEU A 209 14.77 6.51 -2.36
CA LEU A 209 15.34 5.24 -2.82
C LEU A 209 15.11 4.09 -1.81
N ASP A 210 15.19 4.38 -0.50
CA ASP A 210 14.85 3.42 0.56
C ASP A 210 13.35 3.04 0.59
N SER A 211 12.53 3.80 -0.10
CA SER A 211 11.06 3.65 -0.10
C SER A 211 10.50 3.15 -1.44
N ILE A 212 11.32 3.07 -2.49
CA ILE A 212 11.03 2.39 -3.76
C ILE A 212 11.31 0.90 -3.64
#